data_fe38fea8cef19d6d5214ea2d8813bfdc
#
_entry.id   fe38fea8cef19d6d5214ea2d8813bfdc
#
_cell.length_a   1.000
_cell.length_b   1.000
_cell.length_c   1.000
_cell.angle_alpha   90.00
_cell.angle_beta   90.00
_cell.angle_gamma   90.00
#
_symmetry.space_group_name_H-M   'P 1'
#
loop_
_entity.id
_entity.type
_entity.pdbx_description
1 polymer ?
#
loop_
_entity_poly.entity_id
_entity_poly.type
_entity_poly.pdbx_seq_one_letter_code
_entity_poly.pdbx_strand_id
1 'polypeptide(L)' 'QKNANEYFIAMDGKLKKVVTLKHAQKLFPNHKEAIKEFADKQNIKMQEPLSVLELLNFCLGLK' A
#
# COMPACT_ATOMS: atom_id res chain seq x y z
N GLN A 1 -12.31 -6.24 -18.09
CA GLN A 1 -12.00 -6.03 -17.74
C GLN A 1 -11.38 -5.79 -17.01
N LYS A 2 -11.09 -5.63 -16.71
CA LYS A 2 -10.42 -5.46 -16.13
C LYS A 2 -10.20 -4.66 -15.30
N ASN A 3 -10.31 -4.50 -14.36
CA ASN A 3 -10.08 -3.69 -13.64
C ASN A 3 -9.05 -3.65 -13.06
N ALA A 4 -8.57 -3.06 -12.84
CA ALA A 4 -7.32 -3.14 -12.51
C ALA A 4 -6.81 -2.31 -11.40
N ASN A 5 -7.40 -2.42 -10.33
CA ASN A 5 -6.91 -1.72 -9.16
C ASN A 5 -6.14 -2.64 -8.23
N GLU A 6 -5.58 -3.68 -8.81
CA GLU A 6 -4.79 -4.62 -8.02
C GLU A 6 -3.31 -4.34 -8.21
N TYR A 7 -2.62 -4.23 -7.12
CA TYR A 7 -1.18 -3.98 -7.14
C TYR A 7 -0.48 -5.03 -6.31
N PHE A 8 0.75 -5.33 -6.68
CA PHE A 8 1.52 -6.36 -6.00
C PHE A 8 2.81 -5.78 -5.48
N ILE A 9 3.22 -6.26 -4.32
CA ILE A 9 4.47 -5.85 -3.72
C ILE A 9 5.25 -7.10 -3.38
N ALA A 10 6.54 -7.09 -3.69
CA ALA A 10 7.39 -8.24 -3.41
C ALA A 10 7.95 -8.15 -2.01
N MET A 11 7.64 -9.16 -1.21
CA MET A 11 8.12 -9.21 0.17
C MET A 11 8.50 -10.64 0.50
N ASP A 12 9.69 -10.81 1.05
CA ASP A 12 10.16 -12.12 1.49
C ASP A 12 10.10 -13.15 0.37
N GLY A 13 10.38 -12.71 -0.85
CA GLY A 13 10.37 -13.60 -1.99
C GLY A 13 9.00 -13.99 -2.47
N LYS A 14 7.96 -13.28 -2.00
CA LYS A 14 6.59 -13.58 -2.39
C LYS A 14 5.90 -12.31 -2.85
N LEU A 15 4.95 -12.49 -3.76
CA LEU A 15 4.14 -11.37 -4.21
C LEU A 15 2.90 -11.27 -3.33
N LYS A 16 2.69 -10.10 -2.78
CA LYS A 16 1.52 -9.83 -1.96
C LYS A 16 0.62 -8.84 -2.66
N LYS A 17 -0.65 -9.17 -2.73
CA LYS A 17 -1.61 -8.31 -3.39
C LYS A 17 -2.04 -7.18 -2.47
N VAL A 18 -2.09 -5.98 -3.00
CA VAL A 18 -2.53 -4.81 -2.25
C VAL A 18 -3.64 -4.13 -3.02
N VAL A 19 -4.85 -4.18 -2.49
CA VAL A 19 -6.01 -3.58 -3.12
C VAL A 19 -6.54 -2.41 -2.28
N THR A 20 -6.44 -2.54 -0.98
CA THR A 20 -6.96 -1.52 -0.08
C THR A 20 -5.88 -1.12 0.92
N LEU A 21 -6.17 -0.03 1.62
CA LEU A 21 -5.26 0.43 2.67
C LEU A 21 -5.08 -0.65 3.74
N LYS A 22 -6.13 -1.37 4.03
CA LYS A 22 -6.04 -2.42 5.03
C LYS A 22 -5.04 -3.50 4.63
N HIS A 23 -4.97 -3.81 3.34
CA HIS A 23 -4.00 -4.79 2.87
C HIS A 23 -2.57 -4.32 3.17
N ALA A 24 -2.30 -3.04 2.90
CA ALA A 24 -0.98 -2.51 3.18
C ALA A 24 -0.68 -2.58 4.69
N GLN A 25 -1.66 -2.28 5.50
CA GLN A 25 -1.47 -2.33 6.94
C GLN A 25 -1.21 -3.75 7.43
N LYS A 26 -1.84 -4.72 6.78
CA LYS A 26 -1.61 -6.12 7.15
C LYS A 26 -0.20 -6.57 6.82
N LEU A 27 0.32 -6.08 5.71
CA LEU A 27 1.67 -6.43 5.30
C LEU A 27 2.71 -5.84 6.23
N PHE A 28 2.40 -4.70 6.82
CA PHE A 28 3.32 -4.00 7.71
C PHE A 28 2.65 -3.74 9.05
N PRO A 29 2.40 -4.80 9.82
CA PRO A 29 1.63 -4.65 11.06
C PRO A 29 2.28 -3.75 12.09
N ASN A 30 3.59 -3.64 12.05
CA ASN A 30 4.30 -2.77 13.00
C ASN A 30 4.24 -1.31 12.60
N HIS A 31 3.70 -1.03 11.43
CA HIS A 31 3.65 0.33 10.91
C HIS A 31 2.24 0.73 10.52
N LYS A 32 1.27 0.08 11.11
CA LYS A 32 -0.12 0.35 10.76
C LYS A 32 -0.47 1.82 10.88
N GLU A 33 -0.10 2.41 12.01
CA GLU A 33 -0.45 3.80 12.27
C GLU A 33 0.29 4.73 11.33
N ALA A 34 1.55 4.43 11.08
CA ALA A 34 2.33 5.26 10.16
C ALA A 34 1.72 5.24 8.77
N ILE A 35 1.28 4.07 8.32
CA ILE A 35 0.67 3.93 7.01
C ILE A 35 -0.64 4.71 6.96
N LYS A 36 -1.43 4.58 8.01
CA LYS A 36 -2.70 5.28 8.05
C LYS A 36 -2.49 6.79 8.03
N GLU A 37 -1.55 7.27 8.82
CA GLU A 37 -1.26 8.68 8.87
C GLU A 37 -0.77 9.20 7.53
N PHE A 38 0.12 8.44 6.91
CA PHE A 38 0.63 8.84 5.61
C PHE A 38 -0.50 8.95 4.59
N ALA A 39 -1.35 7.93 4.57
CA ALA A 39 -2.47 7.92 3.63
C ALA A 39 -3.40 9.10 3.88
N ASP A 40 -3.63 9.39 5.14
CA ASP A 40 -4.53 10.49 5.50
C ASP A 40 -3.90 11.83 5.14
N LYS A 41 -2.65 11.99 5.44
CA LYS A 41 -1.93 13.23 5.16
C LYS A 41 -1.82 13.51 3.68
N GLN A 42 -1.46 12.48 2.91
CA GLN A 42 -1.25 12.61 1.48
C GLN A 42 -2.52 12.43 0.69
N ASN A 43 -3.62 12.20 1.38
CA ASN A 43 -4.89 12.00 0.69
C ASN A 43 -4.79 10.85 -0.30
N ILE A 44 -4.19 9.77 0.14
CA ILE A 44 -3.97 8.62 -0.73
C ILE A 44 -5.31 8.00 -1.10
N LYS A 45 -5.49 7.79 -2.39
CA LYS A 45 -6.70 7.14 -2.89
C LYS A 45 -6.31 5.84 -3.56
N MET A 46 -6.81 4.76 -3.02
CA MET A 46 -6.46 3.43 -3.55
C MET A 46 -7.00 3.23 -4.96
N GLN A 47 -7.84 4.13 -5.42
CA GLN A 47 -8.34 4.06 -6.79
C GLN A 47 -7.37 4.66 -7.79
N GLU A 48 -6.43 5.46 -7.33
CA GLU A 48 -5.50 6.14 -8.21
C GLU A 48 -4.15 5.44 -8.18
N PRO A 49 -3.65 5.04 -9.34
CA PRO A 49 -2.37 4.33 -9.38
C PRO A 49 -1.21 5.10 -8.77
N LEU A 50 -1.15 6.40 -9.02
CA LEU A 50 -0.04 7.19 -8.50
C LEU A 50 -0.08 7.25 -6.97
N SER A 51 -1.28 7.36 -6.42
CA SER A 51 -1.42 7.36 -4.98
C SER A 51 -0.97 6.04 -4.39
N VAL A 52 -1.38 4.94 -5.00
CA VAL A 52 -0.99 3.62 -4.52
C VAL A 52 0.51 3.45 -4.59
N LEU A 53 1.13 3.92 -5.67
CA LEU A 53 2.58 3.84 -5.79
C LEU A 53 3.27 4.60 -4.69
N GLU A 54 2.77 5.79 -4.37
CA GLU A 54 3.35 6.58 -3.29
C GLU A 54 3.24 5.84 -1.97
N LEU A 55 2.09 5.25 -1.72
CA LEU A 55 1.88 4.50 -0.48
C LEU A 55 2.81 3.31 -0.40
N LEU A 56 2.94 2.56 -1.49
CA LEU A 56 3.80 1.39 -1.50
C LEU A 56 5.25 1.77 -1.32
N ASN A 57 5.67 2.87 -1.95
CA ASN A 57 7.04 3.34 -1.77
C ASN A 57 7.29 3.72 -0.31
N PHE A 58 6.32 4.35 0.30
CA PHE A 58 6.43 4.69 1.70
C PHE A 58 6.58 3.43 2.55
N CYS A 59 5.75 2.44 2.28
CA CYS A 59 5.79 1.19 3.02
C CYS A 59 7.14 0.50 2.88
N LEU A 60 7.67 0.48 1.67
CA LEU A 60 8.95 -0.16 1.43
C LEU A 60 10.08 0.54 2.16
N GLY A 61 9.94 1.84 2.38
CA GLY A 61 10.94 2.59 3.09
C GLY A 61 10.88 2.42 4.60
N LEU A 62 9.81 1.79 5.09
CA LEU A 62 9.64 1.61 6.53
C LEU A 62 10.47 0.47 7.11
N LYS A 63 11.02 -0.37 6.28
CA LYS A 63 11.69 -1.58 6.79
C LYS A 63 12.67 -1.36 7.88
#